data_fb05d997edae47f8cb88cc776d53225c
#
_entry.id   fb05d997edae47f8cb88cc776d53225c
#
_cell.length_a   1.000
_cell.length_b   1.000
_cell.length_c   1.000
_cell.angle_alpha   90.00
_cell.angle_beta   90.00
_cell.angle_gamma   90.00
#
_symmetry.space_group_name_H-M   'P 1'
#
loop_
_entity.id
_entity.type
_entity.pdbx_description
1 polymer ?
#
loop_
_entity_poly.entity_id
_entity_poly.type
_entity_poly.pdbx_seq_one_letter_code
_entity_poly.pdbx_strand_id
1 'polypeptide(L)'
;KNVPTDLGYTGKIHCSVLLLDKRVIASPWGILSKNTFYYLMPAYERGEWSKYSPGKLLLENLMIRCCKNNIETFDFTGGDETYKKIWANDSFPLSEVMKSYTPKGNFYLSIYKFKSILGRIPLIGKLLKFFKLMLKK
;
A
#
# COMPACT_ATOMS: atom_id res chain seq x y z
N LYS A 1 20.03 -8.23 -2.58
CA LYS A 1 20.18 -9.39 -1.68
C LYS A 1 18.80 -9.90 -1.36
N ASN A 2 18.47 -11.11 -1.81
CA ASN A 2 17.27 -11.81 -1.38
C ASN A 2 17.53 -12.28 0.05
N VAL A 3 16.70 -11.85 0.99
CA VAL A 3 16.70 -12.41 2.35
C VAL A 3 15.67 -13.53 2.34
N PRO A 4 16.04 -14.81 2.36
CA PRO A 4 15.10 -15.89 2.54
C PRO A 4 14.75 -15.94 4.04
N THR A 5 13.58 -15.54 4.41
CA THR A 5 13.00 -15.88 5.70
C THR A 5 12.02 -17.00 5.46
N ASP A 6 12.41 -18.18 5.83
CA ASP A 6 11.57 -19.38 5.81
C ASP A 6 10.61 -19.31 7.01
N LEU A 7 9.50 -18.59 6.81
CA LEU A 7 8.47 -18.41 7.86
C LEU A 7 7.36 -19.45 7.77
N GLY A 8 7.63 -20.62 7.16
CA GLY A 8 6.62 -21.69 7.03
C GLY A 8 5.43 -21.34 6.13
N TYR A 9 5.38 -20.13 5.58
CA TYR A 9 4.43 -19.72 4.55
C TYR A 9 5.06 -19.90 3.17
N THR A 10 4.26 -20.27 2.19
CA THR A 10 4.68 -20.55 0.80
C THR A 10 5.16 -19.31 0.03
N GLY A 11 5.47 -18.22 0.71
CA GLY A 11 5.85 -16.93 0.12
C GLY A 11 7.32 -16.55 0.40
N LYS A 12 7.99 -15.98 -0.60
CA LYS A 12 9.34 -15.41 -0.46
C LYS A 12 9.25 -13.90 -0.31
N ILE A 13 9.83 -13.37 0.77
CA ILE A 13 9.95 -11.91 0.93
C ILE A 13 10.95 -11.39 -0.10
N HIS A 14 10.56 -10.33 -0.78
CA HIS A 14 11.39 -9.62 -1.75
C HIS A 14 11.56 -8.17 -1.31
N CYS A 15 12.81 -7.74 -1.22
CA CYS A 15 13.16 -6.35 -0.98
C CYS A 15 14.05 -5.86 -2.12
N SER A 16 13.69 -4.74 -2.72
CA SER A 16 14.49 -4.07 -3.74
C SER A 16 14.98 -2.72 -3.24
N VAL A 17 16.09 -2.25 -3.77
CA VAL A 17 16.61 -0.93 -3.47
C VAL A 17 17.03 -0.22 -4.76
N LEU A 18 16.77 1.07 -4.83
CA LEU A 18 17.34 1.98 -5.82
C LEU A 18 18.43 2.79 -5.13
N LEU A 19 19.64 2.67 -5.65
CA LEU A 19 20.81 3.38 -5.12
C LEU A 19 21.20 4.52 -6.05
N LEU A 20 21.52 5.65 -5.45
CA LEU A 20 22.21 6.76 -6.09
C LEU A 20 23.45 7.07 -5.25
N ASP A 21 24.64 6.95 -5.83
CA ASP A 21 25.92 7.16 -5.15
C ASP A 21 26.03 6.48 -3.77
N LYS A 22 25.64 5.21 -3.72
CA LYS A 22 25.57 4.36 -2.50
C LYS A 22 24.47 4.74 -1.50
N ARG A 23 23.67 5.79 -1.76
CA ARG A 23 22.52 6.18 -0.94
C ARG A 23 21.26 5.49 -1.44
N VAL A 24 20.47 4.91 -0.53
CA VAL A 24 19.18 4.31 -0.87
C VAL A 24 18.15 5.42 -1.03
N ILE A 25 17.62 5.59 -2.24
CA ILE A 25 16.60 6.60 -2.55
C ILE A 25 15.19 6.05 -2.75
N ALA A 26 15.07 4.74 -2.97
CA ALA A 26 13.79 4.05 -2.92
C ALA A 26 13.98 2.58 -2.50
N SER A 27 13.00 2.03 -1.79
CA SER A 27 13.06 0.65 -1.31
C SER A 27 11.64 0.11 -1.11
N PRO A 28 11.00 -0.48 -2.11
CA PRO A 28 9.80 -1.27 -1.93
C PRO A 28 10.12 -2.65 -1.39
N TRP A 29 9.17 -3.20 -0.66
CA TRP A 29 9.17 -4.62 -0.36
C TRP A 29 7.82 -5.25 -0.67
N GLY A 30 7.82 -6.54 -0.90
CA GLY A 30 6.66 -7.33 -1.24
C GLY A 30 6.86 -8.81 -0.96
N ILE A 31 5.87 -9.60 -1.30
CA ILE A 31 5.88 -11.05 -1.15
C ILE A 31 5.64 -11.69 -2.51
N LEU A 32 6.48 -12.65 -2.86
CA LEU A 32 6.23 -13.53 -3.99
C LEU A 32 5.62 -14.83 -3.46
N SER A 33 4.40 -15.11 -3.84
CA SER A 33 3.72 -16.36 -3.50
C SER A 33 3.10 -16.97 -4.76
N LYS A 34 3.43 -18.21 -5.03
CA LYS A 34 3.10 -18.87 -6.31
C LYS A 34 3.57 -17.97 -7.48
N ASN A 35 2.67 -17.63 -8.41
CA ASN A 35 2.95 -16.77 -9.55
C ASN A 35 2.45 -15.32 -9.36
N THR A 36 2.24 -14.89 -8.11
CA THR A 36 1.77 -13.54 -7.78
C THR A 36 2.81 -12.80 -6.95
N PHE A 37 3.14 -11.60 -7.37
CA PHE A 37 3.94 -10.66 -6.60
C PHE A 37 3.03 -9.65 -5.92
N TYR A 38 3.00 -9.65 -4.59
CA TYR A 38 2.24 -8.72 -3.76
C TYR A 38 3.11 -7.52 -3.39
N TYR A 39 2.78 -6.34 -3.94
CA TYR A 39 3.49 -5.10 -3.69
C TYR A 39 2.95 -4.41 -2.43
N LEU A 40 3.62 -4.59 -1.29
CA LEU A 40 3.05 -4.23 0.02
C LEU A 40 3.41 -2.82 0.45
N MET A 41 4.69 -2.45 0.46
CA MET A 41 5.14 -1.18 1.02
C MET A 41 6.16 -0.49 0.11
N PRO A 42 5.71 0.50 -0.67
CA PRO A 42 6.63 1.40 -1.37
C PRO A 42 7.21 2.41 -0.37
N ALA A 43 8.53 2.53 -0.36
CA ALA A 43 9.23 3.58 0.35
C ALA A 43 10.15 4.32 -0.61
N TYR A 44 10.21 5.64 -0.50
CA TYR A 44 11.15 6.47 -1.25
C TYR A 44 11.53 7.70 -0.44
N GLU A 45 12.72 8.20 -0.70
CA GLU A 45 13.23 9.41 -0.08
C GLU A 45 12.52 10.63 -0.67
N ARG A 46 12.01 11.51 0.22
CA ARG A 46 11.45 12.80 -0.17
C ARG A 46 12.57 13.84 -0.21
N GLY A 47 12.41 14.87 -1.03
CA GLY A 47 13.38 15.96 -1.15
C GLY A 47 13.79 16.20 -2.60
N GLU A 48 15.05 16.51 -2.83
CA GLU A 48 15.59 16.90 -4.13
C GLU A 48 15.42 15.84 -5.24
N TRP A 49 15.40 14.55 -4.86
CA TRP A 49 15.25 13.43 -5.79
C TRP A 49 13.80 13.16 -6.18
N SER A 50 12.82 13.76 -5.47
CA SER A 50 11.39 13.52 -5.74
C SER A 50 10.98 13.90 -7.16
N LYS A 51 11.62 14.90 -7.74
CA LYS A 51 11.37 15.35 -9.13
C LYS A 51 11.65 14.26 -10.18
N TYR A 52 12.52 13.31 -9.87
CA TYR A 52 12.85 12.17 -10.74
C TYR A 52 11.98 10.92 -10.46
N SER A 53 11.05 11.01 -9.51
CA SER A 53 10.11 9.92 -9.17
C SER A 53 10.81 8.57 -8.91
N PRO A 54 11.76 8.47 -7.98
CA PRO A 54 12.54 7.24 -7.77
C PRO A 54 11.69 6.02 -7.43
N GLY A 55 10.57 6.21 -6.73
CA GLY A 55 9.61 5.14 -6.45
C GLY A 55 8.96 4.59 -7.72
N LYS A 56 8.64 5.45 -8.70
CA LYS A 56 8.07 5.03 -9.98
C LYS A 56 9.11 4.27 -10.81
N LEU A 57 10.34 4.76 -10.89
CA LEU A 57 11.42 4.09 -11.60
C LEU A 57 11.69 2.69 -11.05
N LEU A 58 11.68 2.54 -9.73
CA LEU A 58 11.91 1.25 -9.10
C LEU A 58 10.71 0.31 -9.28
N LEU A 59 9.48 0.83 -9.22
CA LEU A 59 8.26 0.08 -9.52
C LEU A 59 8.29 -0.50 -10.94
N GLU A 60 8.58 0.33 -11.93
CA GLU A 60 8.67 -0.07 -13.34
C GLU A 60 9.70 -1.20 -13.54
N ASN A 61 10.90 -1.04 -12.98
CA ASN A 61 11.92 -2.08 -13.02
C ASN A 61 11.48 -3.38 -12.34
N LEU A 62 10.76 -3.28 -11.24
CA LEU A 62 10.24 -4.44 -10.52
C LEU A 62 9.19 -5.18 -11.36
N MET A 63 8.28 -4.47 -12.01
CA MET A 63 7.28 -5.05 -12.92
C MET A 63 7.96 -5.73 -14.12
N ILE A 64 8.95 -5.08 -14.76
CA ILE A 64 9.74 -5.68 -15.84
C ILE A 64 10.42 -6.96 -15.35
N ARG A 65 10.97 -6.97 -14.14
CA ARG A 65 11.58 -8.15 -13.55
C ARG A 65 10.56 -9.26 -13.30
N CYS A 66 9.36 -8.93 -12.84
CA CYS A 66 8.28 -9.90 -12.70
C CYS A 66 7.93 -10.56 -14.04
N CYS A 67 7.76 -9.77 -15.10
CA CYS A 67 7.51 -10.28 -16.44
C CYS A 67 8.64 -11.21 -16.92
N LYS A 68 9.91 -10.83 -16.75
CA LYS A 68 11.07 -11.65 -17.13
C LYS A 68 11.18 -12.98 -16.37
N ASN A 69 10.60 -13.06 -15.19
CA ASN A 69 10.58 -14.26 -14.35
C ASN A 69 9.26 -15.03 -14.42
N ASN A 70 8.43 -14.75 -15.43
CA ASN A 70 7.14 -15.41 -15.66
C ASN A 70 6.18 -15.31 -14.45
N ILE A 71 6.22 -14.19 -13.71
CA ILE A 71 5.24 -13.86 -12.68
C ILE A 71 3.97 -13.37 -13.39
N GLU A 72 2.88 -14.10 -13.21
CA GLU A 72 1.63 -13.85 -13.95
C GLU A 72 0.87 -12.64 -13.44
N THR A 73 0.94 -12.40 -12.13
CA THR A 73 0.16 -11.33 -11.49
C THR A 73 1.06 -10.42 -10.65
N PHE A 74 0.92 -9.11 -10.85
CA PHE A 74 1.48 -8.08 -9.98
C PHE A 74 0.33 -7.41 -9.22
N ASP A 75 0.17 -7.75 -7.94
CA ASP A 75 -0.91 -7.27 -7.10
C ASP A 75 -0.45 -6.05 -6.28
N PHE A 76 -1.06 -4.90 -6.52
CA PHE A 76 -0.79 -3.66 -5.79
C PHE A 76 -1.40 -3.64 -4.38
N THR A 77 -2.07 -4.71 -3.98
CA THR A 77 -2.75 -4.85 -2.69
C THR A 77 -3.83 -3.80 -2.44
N GLY A 78 -4.32 -3.68 -1.20
CA GLY A 78 -5.37 -2.73 -0.86
C GLY A 78 -4.94 -1.27 -0.98
N GLY A 79 -5.92 -0.39 -1.21
CA GLY A 79 -5.72 1.06 -1.33
C GLY A 79 -6.20 1.63 -2.66
N ASP A 80 -6.53 2.91 -2.67
CA ASP A 80 -7.10 3.63 -3.82
C ASP A 80 -6.17 4.76 -4.31
N GLU A 81 -4.86 4.53 -4.24
CA GLU A 81 -3.88 5.50 -4.66
C GLU A 81 -3.88 5.67 -6.19
N THR A 82 -3.81 6.91 -6.64
CA THR A 82 -3.93 7.28 -8.07
C THR A 82 -2.94 6.55 -8.96
N TYR A 83 -1.72 6.29 -8.47
CA TYR A 83 -0.71 5.60 -9.28
C TYR A 83 -1.10 4.15 -9.60
N LYS A 84 -1.84 3.47 -8.71
CA LYS A 84 -2.31 2.09 -8.94
C LYS A 84 -3.24 2.03 -10.15
N LYS A 85 -4.12 3.03 -10.31
CA LYS A 85 -5.05 3.13 -11.45
C LYS A 85 -4.34 3.32 -12.80
N ILE A 86 -3.10 3.83 -12.77
CA ILE A 86 -2.31 4.02 -13.99
C ILE A 86 -1.65 2.70 -14.43
N TRP A 87 -1.27 1.87 -13.46
CA TRP A 87 -0.49 0.65 -13.71
C TRP A 87 -1.34 -0.62 -13.73
N ALA A 88 -2.47 -0.64 -13.01
CA ALA A 88 -3.35 -1.79 -12.94
C ALA A 88 -4.23 -1.88 -14.19
N ASN A 89 -4.37 -3.07 -14.72
CA ASN A 89 -5.29 -3.39 -15.82
C ASN A 89 -6.66 -3.85 -15.29
N ASP A 90 -6.74 -4.21 -14.00
CA ASP A 90 -7.98 -4.64 -13.36
C ASP A 90 -8.01 -4.21 -11.88
N SER A 91 -9.20 -4.16 -11.28
CA SER A 91 -9.41 -3.86 -9.86
C SER A 91 -10.69 -4.50 -9.34
N PHE A 92 -10.63 -4.99 -8.11
CA PHE A 92 -11.80 -5.56 -7.44
C PHE A 92 -12.01 -4.91 -6.06
N PRO A 93 -13.27 -4.72 -5.65
CA PRO A 93 -13.58 -4.12 -4.37
C PRO A 93 -13.25 -5.07 -3.23
N LEU A 94 -12.53 -4.58 -2.23
CA LEU A 94 -12.30 -5.28 -0.98
C LEU A 94 -13.42 -4.93 0.02
N SER A 95 -14.01 -5.95 0.65
CA SER A 95 -15.00 -5.77 1.69
C SER A 95 -14.39 -6.13 3.05
N GLU A 96 -14.60 -5.25 4.03
CA GLU A 96 -14.19 -5.47 5.40
C GLU A 96 -15.38 -5.99 6.22
N VAL A 97 -15.20 -7.13 6.89
CA VAL A 97 -16.18 -7.69 7.81
C VAL A 97 -15.67 -7.55 9.24
N MET A 98 -16.37 -6.75 10.05
CA MET A 98 -16.06 -6.59 11.46
C MET A 98 -17.14 -7.22 12.32
N LYS A 99 -16.74 -8.09 13.25
CA LYS A 99 -17.62 -8.71 14.25
C LYS A 99 -17.04 -8.48 15.64
N SER A 100 -17.90 -8.10 16.59
CA SER A 100 -17.51 -8.00 17.99
C SER A 100 -18.22 -9.05 18.82
N TYR A 101 -17.52 -9.56 19.85
CA TYR A 101 -18.02 -10.58 20.77
C TYR A 101 -18.20 -10.04 22.20
N THR A 102 -17.92 -8.76 22.43
CA THR A 102 -18.04 -8.14 23.76
C THR A 102 -18.88 -6.88 23.72
N PRO A 103 -19.58 -6.50 24.82
CA PRO A 103 -20.33 -5.25 24.89
C PRO A 103 -19.49 -4.00 24.57
N LYS A 104 -18.24 -3.95 25.09
CA LYS A 104 -17.28 -2.87 24.77
C LYS A 104 -16.95 -2.83 23.29
N GLY A 105 -16.70 -3.98 22.68
CA GLY A 105 -16.42 -4.07 21.25
C GLY A 105 -17.62 -3.65 20.40
N ASN A 106 -18.85 -3.98 20.79
CA ASN A 106 -20.07 -3.53 20.12
C ASN A 106 -20.19 -2.01 20.16
N PHE A 107 -19.85 -1.39 21.29
CA PHE A 107 -19.83 0.07 21.41
C PHE A 107 -18.79 0.70 20.47
N TYR A 108 -17.56 0.18 20.42
CA TYR A 108 -16.53 0.64 19.47
C TYR A 108 -16.96 0.44 18.01
N LEU A 109 -17.56 -0.68 17.67
CA LEU A 109 -18.09 -0.95 16.32
C LEU A 109 -19.17 0.06 15.93
N SER A 110 -20.04 0.43 16.86
CA SER A 110 -21.09 1.43 16.63
C SER A 110 -20.50 2.81 16.35
N ILE A 111 -19.49 3.22 17.12
CA ILE A 111 -18.75 4.47 16.88
C ILE A 111 -18.05 4.44 15.52
N TYR A 112 -17.39 3.32 15.17
CA TYR A 112 -16.71 3.17 13.90
C TYR A 112 -17.67 3.28 12.71
N LYS A 113 -18.81 2.57 12.76
CA LYS A 113 -19.87 2.65 11.74
C LYS A 113 -20.42 4.06 11.63
N PHE A 114 -20.68 4.72 12.74
CA PHE A 114 -21.17 6.10 12.76
C PHE A 114 -20.19 7.08 12.13
N LYS A 115 -18.88 6.97 12.45
CA LYS A 115 -17.82 7.77 11.78
C LYS A 115 -17.73 7.49 10.28
N SER A 116 -17.89 6.24 9.86
CA SER A 116 -17.88 5.85 8.45
C SER A 116 -19.07 6.48 7.69
N ILE A 117 -20.24 6.50 8.29
CA ILE A 117 -21.43 7.13 7.70
C ILE A 117 -21.26 8.65 7.63
N LEU A 118 -20.81 9.28 8.71
CA LEU A 118 -20.54 10.72 8.75
C LEU A 118 -19.47 11.15 7.72
N GLY A 119 -18.43 10.34 7.53
CA GLY A 119 -17.38 10.61 6.54
C GLY A 119 -17.87 10.51 5.08
N ARG A 120 -18.99 9.84 4.81
CA ARG A 120 -19.62 9.76 3.49
C ARG A 120 -20.47 10.99 3.16
N ILE A 121 -20.85 11.81 4.15
CA ILE A 121 -21.58 13.05 3.93
C ILE A 121 -20.55 14.13 3.52
N PRO A 122 -20.60 14.66 2.27
CA PRO A 122 -19.52 15.50 1.72
C PRO A 122 -19.29 16.79 2.53
N LEU A 123 -20.31 17.32 3.18
CA LEU A 123 -20.22 18.51 4.02
C LEU A 123 -19.45 18.24 5.33
N ILE A 124 -19.75 17.13 5.98
CA ILE A 124 -19.13 16.72 7.26
C ILE A 124 -17.69 16.24 7.02
N GLY A 125 -17.42 15.57 5.91
CA GLY A 125 -16.07 15.17 5.53
C GLY A 125 -15.11 16.36 5.32
N LYS A 126 -15.61 17.47 4.73
CA LYS A 126 -14.86 18.73 4.61
C LYS A 126 -14.60 19.38 5.97
N LEU A 127 -15.60 19.39 6.85
CA LEU A 127 -15.50 19.96 8.20
C LEU A 127 -14.49 19.19 9.08
N LEU A 128 -14.54 17.86 9.04
CA LEU A 128 -13.59 17.00 9.77
C LEU A 128 -12.16 17.16 9.26
N LYS A 129 -11.94 17.31 7.93
CA LYS A 129 -10.63 17.63 7.38
C LYS A 129 -10.12 18.99 7.83
N PHE A 130 -10.98 19.99 7.88
CA PHE A 130 -10.65 21.34 8.36
C PHE A 130 -10.24 21.33 9.83
N PHE A 131 -11.00 20.65 10.70
CA PHE A 131 -10.66 20.49 12.13
C PHE A 131 -9.33 19.72 12.33
N LYS A 132 -9.09 18.68 11.54
CA LYS A 132 -7.84 17.90 11.60
C LYS A 132 -6.61 18.71 11.16
N LEU A 133 -6.79 19.69 10.28
CA LEU A 133 -5.75 20.64 9.88
C LEU A 133 -5.49 21.71 10.97
N MET A 134 -6.53 22.16 11.66
CA MET A 134 -6.41 23.14 12.76
C MET A 134 -5.72 22.55 14.00
N LEU A 135 -5.96 21.26 14.31
CA LEU A 135 -5.34 20.57 15.47
C LEU A 135 -3.89 20.11 15.20
N LYS A 136 -3.35 20.34 14.00
CA LYS A 136 -1.96 20.03 13.62
C LYS A 136 -1.02 21.24 13.65
N LYS A 137 -1.52 22.39 14.08
CA LYS A 137 -0.73 23.57 14.41
C LYS A 137 -0.51 23.61 15.91
#